data_0edc6cc48b9ea3a738c0a7788634ddd0
#
_entry.id   0edc6cc48b9ea3a738c0a7788634ddd0
#
_cell.length_a   1.000
_cell.length_b   1.000
_cell.length_c   1.000
_cell.angle_alpha   90.00
_cell.angle_beta   90.00
_cell.angle_gamma   90.00
#
_symmetry.space_group_name_H-M   'P 1'
#
loop_
_entity.id
_entity.type
_entity.pdbx_description
1 polymer ?
#
loop_
_entity_poly.entity_id
_entity_poly.type
_entity_poly.pdbx_seq_one_letter_code
_entity_poly.pdbx_strand_id
1 'polypeptide(L)'
;PGYPAEVVLRSDFINLGELAGDGQPKVIKAVHLDADLPPSARIELRTRSGNEQGEEYTFRNKIGEVVTEEKWNSSPKVLRGPVDTSVVVGEDWSQWSNEYKYSGEPFQSDSPRRFVQLELIMATDDYEIAPLVRSVSLEYVDALVNGAKGSVHPRSAKPNEDTRFTYTLWPDMRDGNNGFDQLRFSVPDLANVGDLAISIAGILVEPLAVEIEADSLHVTLPEAVLGDSIAVDFTTRLVQNASVIDLDLGSSAFPGLWQDVEPAARRSNVVLLPDLMNSERLIDDLYFSNRVFTPNGDGINDELTLSFVLLKADAVEPHIQVVDMAGRGVARLS
;
A
#
# COMPACT_ATOMS: atom_id res chain seq x y z
N PRO A 1 30.08 -27.18 -22.41
CA PRO A 1 29.66 -25.89 -21.91
C PRO A 1 28.16 -25.91 -21.80
N GLY A 2 27.67 -25.74 -20.59
CA GLY A 2 26.23 -25.67 -20.27
C GLY A 2 25.84 -24.26 -19.79
N TYR A 3 24.57 -24.06 -19.49
CA TYR A 3 24.07 -22.84 -18.90
C TYR A 3 24.46 -22.75 -17.40
N PRO A 4 24.69 -21.54 -16.85
CA PRO A 4 24.90 -21.36 -15.42
C PRO A 4 23.62 -21.71 -14.66
N ALA A 5 23.76 -22.20 -13.41
CA ALA A 5 22.63 -22.57 -12.57
C ALA A 5 21.73 -21.39 -12.25
N GLU A 6 22.30 -20.16 -12.16
CA GLU A 6 21.56 -18.94 -11.90
C GLU A 6 22.22 -17.75 -12.59
N VAL A 7 21.40 -16.83 -13.08
CA VAL A 7 21.80 -15.53 -13.66
C VAL A 7 20.89 -14.44 -13.10
N VAL A 8 21.47 -13.36 -12.59
CA VAL A 8 20.75 -12.17 -12.14
C VAL A 8 21.02 -11.04 -13.13
N LEU A 9 19.98 -10.51 -13.70
CA LEU A 9 20.01 -9.35 -14.59
C LEU A 9 19.28 -8.19 -13.92
N ARG A 10 19.90 -7.01 -13.94
CA ARG A 10 19.28 -5.75 -13.53
C ARG A 10 19.25 -4.81 -14.71
N SER A 11 18.10 -4.17 -14.91
CA SER A 11 18.00 -3.10 -15.90
C SER A 11 18.76 -1.85 -15.44
N ASP A 12 19.07 -0.99 -16.37
CA ASP A 12 19.33 0.42 -16.06
C ASP A 12 18.07 1.05 -15.45
N PHE A 13 18.17 2.28 -14.97
CA PHE A 13 17.03 3.05 -14.51
C PHE A 13 16.16 3.47 -15.69
N ILE A 14 14.97 2.88 -15.81
CA ILE A 14 14.01 3.18 -16.87
C ILE A 14 13.30 4.48 -16.51
N ASN A 15 13.53 5.55 -17.25
CA ASN A 15 12.91 6.86 -17.06
C ASN A 15 11.59 6.94 -17.84
N LEU A 16 10.46 6.68 -17.17
CA LEU A 16 9.13 6.69 -17.80
C LEU A 16 8.72 8.09 -18.27
N GLY A 17 9.08 9.15 -17.53
CA GLY A 17 8.80 10.51 -17.92
C GLY A 17 9.55 10.93 -19.20
N GLU A 18 10.78 10.43 -19.40
CA GLU A 18 11.54 10.65 -20.64
C GLU A 18 10.95 9.86 -21.80
N LEU A 19 10.58 8.58 -21.57
CA LEU A 19 9.92 7.75 -22.58
C LEU A 19 8.59 8.34 -23.05
N ALA A 20 7.81 8.94 -22.13
CA ALA A 20 6.57 9.65 -22.45
C ALA A 20 6.80 11.05 -23.03
N GLY A 21 7.99 11.63 -22.87
CA GLY A 21 8.37 12.94 -23.41
C GLY A 21 7.93 14.15 -22.59
N ASP A 22 7.38 13.96 -21.38
CA ASP A 22 6.88 15.02 -20.51
C ASP A 22 7.67 15.20 -19.20
N GLY A 23 8.58 14.25 -18.90
CA GLY A 23 9.41 14.28 -17.70
C GLY A 23 8.66 14.04 -16.39
N GLN A 24 7.36 13.69 -16.44
CA GLN A 24 6.50 13.52 -15.27
C GLN A 24 6.48 12.06 -14.78
N PRO A 25 6.19 11.85 -13.48
CA PRO A 25 5.89 10.51 -12.94
C PRO A 25 4.68 9.89 -13.65
N LYS A 26 4.66 8.56 -13.70
CA LYS A 26 3.59 7.78 -14.33
C LYS A 26 2.98 6.82 -13.32
N VAL A 27 1.67 6.62 -13.40
CA VAL A 27 1.00 5.53 -12.72
C VAL A 27 1.28 4.25 -13.48
N ILE A 28 2.00 3.33 -12.84
CA ILE A 28 2.37 2.05 -13.41
C ILE A 28 1.31 1.05 -13.01
N LYS A 29 0.64 0.44 -14.01
CA LYS A 29 -0.49 -0.47 -13.78
C LYS A 29 -0.07 -1.91 -13.64
N ALA A 30 0.76 -2.40 -14.55
CA ALA A 30 1.11 -3.81 -14.61
C ALA A 30 2.49 -4.04 -15.22
N VAL A 31 3.03 -5.22 -14.94
CA VAL A 31 4.25 -5.74 -15.55
C VAL A 31 3.90 -6.97 -16.39
N HIS A 32 4.33 -6.96 -17.63
CA HIS A 32 4.11 -8.08 -18.55
C HIS A 32 5.45 -8.75 -18.87
N LEU A 33 5.46 -10.07 -18.73
CA LEU A 33 6.61 -10.92 -19.04
C LEU A 33 6.24 -11.88 -20.18
N ASP A 34 6.99 -11.83 -21.30
CA ASP A 34 6.95 -12.82 -22.36
C ASP A 34 8.18 -13.72 -22.25
N ALA A 35 7.99 -14.95 -21.86
CA ALA A 35 9.06 -15.90 -21.63
C ALA A 35 8.64 -17.34 -21.93
N ASP A 36 9.62 -18.16 -22.35
CA ASP A 36 9.51 -19.62 -22.37
C ASP A 36 10.13 -20.18 -21.09
N LEU A 37 9.33 -20.87 -20.31
CA LEU A 37 9.72 -21.45 -19.03
C LEU A 37 9.66 -22.99 -19.06
N PRO A 38 10.77 -23.68 -19.30
CA PRO A 38 10.86 -25.13 -19.20
C PRO A 38 10.61 -25.61 -17.76
N PRO A 39 10.13 -26.87 -17.55
CA PRO A 39 9.81 -27.38 -16.22
C PRO A 39 11.00 -27.43 -15.23
N SER A 40 12.24 -27.51 -15.73
CA SER A 40 13.48 -27.52 -14.93
C SER A 40 14.02 -26.11 -14.64
N ALA A 41 13.32 -25.07 -15.10
CA ALA A 41 13.78 -23.69 -14.97
C ALA A 41 12.77 -22.84 -14.20
N ARG A 42 13.26 -21.71 -13.64
CA ARG A 42 12.45 -20.71 -12.98
C ARG A 42 12.87 -19.31 -13.40
N ILE A 43 11.93 -18.39 -13.37
CA ILE A 43 12.12 -16.96 -13.59
C ILE A 43 11.47 -16.23 -12.43
N GLU A 44 12.23 -15.37 -11.76
CA GLU A 44 11.72 -14.43 -10.77
C GLU A 44 11.90 -13.02 -11.30
N LEU A 45 10.81 -12.27 -11.40
CA LEU A 45 10.82 -10.86 -11.80
C LEU A 45 10.44 -10.01 -10.58
N ARG A 46 11.22 -8.98 -10.30
CA ARG A 46 10.98 -8.00 -9.24
C ARG A 46 11.17 -6.60 -9.77
N THR A 47 10.51 -5.65 -9.15
CA THR A 47 10.63 -4.24 -9.49
C THR A 47 10.98 -3.40 -8.26
N ARG A 48 11.50 -2.21 -8.49
CA ARG A 48 11.53 -1.10 -7.57
C ARG A 48 11.39 0.21 -8.34
N SER A 49 10.95 1.25 -7.68
CA SER A 49 10.61 2.52 -8.31
C SER A 49 10.97 3.70 -7.42
N GLY A 50 11.18 4.87 -8.02
CA GLY A 50 11.51 6.12 -7.34
C GLY A 50 11.44 7.33 -8.27
N ASN A 51 11.55 8.52 -7.71
CA ASN A 51 11.54 9.78 -8.46
C ASN A 51 12.92 10.43 -8.59
N GLU A 52 13.85 10.08 -7.69
CA GLU A 52 15.16 10.70 -7.62
C GLU A 52 16.28 9.68 -7.85
N GLN A 53 17.34 10.14 -8.46
CA GLN A 53 18.57 9.38 -8.63
C GLN A 53 19.67 10.04 -7.81
N GLY A 54 20.44 9.21 -7.11
CA GLY A 54 21.66 9.63 -6.43
C GLY A 54 22.88 9.47 -7.34
N GLU A 55 23.97 10.07 -6.93
CA GLU A 55 25.29 9.89 -7.56
C GLU A 55 26.27 9.33 -6.53
N GLU A 56 26.99 8.29 -6.91
CA GLU A 56 28.07 7.73 -6.13
C GLU A 56 29.39 7.98 -6.83
N TYR A 57 30.36 8.54 -6.09
CA TYR A 57 31.67 8.90 -6.62
C TYR A 57 32.71 7.89 -6.20
N THR A 58 33.35 7.24 -7.18
CA THR A 58 34.49 6.34 -6.93
C THR A 58 35.78 7.06 -7.26
N PHE A 59 36.56 7.38 -6.24
CA PHE A 59 37.84 8.07 -6.36
C PHE A 59 38.96 7.06 -6.65
N ARG A 60 39.76 7.34 -7.68
CA ARG A 60 40.92 6.49 -8.02
C ARG A 60 42.22 7.28 -7.91
N ASN A 61 43.28 6.57 -7.55
CA ASN A 61 44.64 7.12 -7.66
C ASN A 61 45.15 7.00 -9.11
N LYS A 62 46.35 7.55 -9.39
CA LYS A 62 46.96 7.55 -10.72
C LYS A 62 47.17 6.15 -11.33
N ILE A 63 47.28 5.11 -10.50
CA ILE A 63 47.48 3.72 -10.95
C ILE A 63 46.15 2.93 -11.04
N GLY A 64 44.99 3.62 -10.83
CA GLY A 64 43.67 3.04 -10.99
C GLY A 64 43.09 2.37 -9.74
N GLU A 65 43.79 2.37 -8.61
CA GLU A 65 43.26 1.81 -7.36
C GLU A 65 42.21 2.72 -6.74
N VAL A 66 41.17 2.13 -6.21
CA VAL A 66 40.11 2.85 -5.46
C VAL A 66 40.66 3.36 -4.14
N VAL A 67 40.44 4.63 -3.87
CA VAL A 67 40.87 5.31 -2.62
C VAL A 67 39.67 6.05 -2.02
N THR A 68 39.74 6.38 -0.74
CA THR A 68 38.72 7.23 -0.10
C THR A 68 38.80 8.66 -0.62
N GLU A 69 37.68 9.38 -0.63
CA GLU A 69 37.62 10.80 -1.01
C GLU A 69 38.65 11.64 -0.22
N GLU A 70 38.76 11.40 1.09
CA GLU A 70 39.69 12.09 1.97
C GLU A 70 41.15 11.90 1.53
N LYS A 71 41.54 10.66 1.20
CA LYS A 71 42.85 10.32 0.68
C LYS A 71 43.08 10.93 -0.72
N TRP A 72 42.07 10.93 -1.57
CA TRP A 72 42.19 11.54 -2.88
C TRP A 72 42.37 13.05 -2.79
N ASN A 73 41.58 13.74 -1.93
CA ASN A 73 41.68 15.19 -1.71
C ASN A 73 43.01 15.62 -1.06
N SER A 74 43.56 14.79 -0.16
CA SER A 74 44.87 15.06 0.47
C SER A 74 46.08 14.74 -0.42
N SER A 75 45.88 13.98 -1.48
CA SER A 75 46.95 13.59 -2.41
C SER A 75 47.35 14.74 -3.36
N PRO A 76 48.64 14.87 -3.71
CA PRO A 76 49.07 15.80 -4.75
C PRO A 76 48.34 15.54 -6.10
N LYS A 77 48.04 16.61 -6.85
CA LYS A 77 47.30 16.49 -8.13
C LYS A 77 47.89 15.48 -9.13
N VAL A 78 49.22 15.33 -9.13
CA VAL A 78 49.96 14.39 -10.01
C VAL A 78 49.66 12.92 -9.68
N LEU A 79 49.24 12.62 -8.43
CA LEU A 79 48.92 11.28 -7.97
C LEU A 79 47.44 10.97 -7.95
N ARG A 80 46.57 11.96 -8.30
CA ARG A 80 45.12 11.75 -8.43
C ARG A 80 44.80 11.11 -9.77
N GLY A 81 43.99 10.07 -9.73
CA GLY A 81 43.36 9.48 -10.89
C GLY A 81 41.96 10.06 -11.17
N PRO A 82 41.21 9.48 -12.09
CA PRO A 82 39.85 9.89 -12.39
C PRO A 82 38.92 9.67 -11.19
N VAL A 83 37.82 10.42 -11.19
CA VAL A 83 36.66 10.17 -10.34
C VAL A 83 35.60 9.59 -11.24
N ASP A 84 35.23 8.34 -11.01
CA ASP A 84 34.13 7.70 -11.72
C ASP A 84 32.82 8.05 -11.00
N THR A 85 31.82 8.49 -11.74
CA THR A 85 30.46 8.76 -11.21
C THR A 85 29.54 7.64 -11.67
N SER A 86 28.84 7.03 -10.73
CA SER A 86 27.79 6.05 -11.01
C SER A 86 26.45 6.56 -10.48
N VAL A 87 25.37 6.32 -11.26
CA VAL A 87 24.02 6.63 -10.81
C VAL A 87 23.53 5.51 -9.91
N VAL A 88 23.01 5.89 -8.76
CA VAL A 88 22.46 4.98 -7.77
C VAL A 88 21.01 5.35 -7.44
N VAL A 89 20.31 4.51 -6.69
CA VAL A 89 18.97 4.82 -6.19
C VAL A 89 19.01 6.03 -5.27
N GLY A 90 18.01 6.91 -5.40
CA GLY A 90 17.78 8.02 -4.49
C GLY A 90 17.12 7.58 -3.18
N GLU A 91 16.84 8.55 -2.30
CA GLU A 91 16.28 8.28 -0.97
C GLU A 91 14.81 7.85 -1.01
N ASP A 92 14.07 8.24 -2.06
CA ASP A 92 12.63 7.99 -2.24
C ASP A 92 12.30 6.67 -2.95
N TRP A 93 13.28 5.80 -3.16
CA TRP A 93 13.06 4.52 -3.83
C TRP A 93 12.42 3.49 -2.90
N SER A 94 11.45 2.76 -3.49
CA SER A 94 10.88 1.57 -2.83
C SER A 94 11.94 0.48 -2.66
N GLN A 95 11.69 -0.43 -1.73
CA GLN A 95 12.42 -1.69 -1.69
C GLN A 95 12.05 -2.54 -2.93
N TRP A 96 12.81 -3.60 -3.21
CA TRP A 96 12.41 -4.58 -4.20
C TRP A 96 11.05 -5.18 -3.83
N SER A 97 10.16 -5.26 -4.83
CA SER A 97 8.86 -5.90 -4.68
C SER A 97 8.99 -7.38 -4.34
N ASN A 98 7.89 -8.02 -3.97
CA ASN A 98 7.78 -9.46 -4.06
C ASN A 98 7.94 -9.91 -5.52
N GLU A 99 8.13 -11.21 -5.72
CA GLU A 99 8.16 -11.84 -7.03
C GLU A 99 6.78 -11.73 -7.72
N TYR A 100 6.78 -11.33 -9.00
CA TYR A 100 5.57 -11.39 -9.85
C TYR A 100 5.28 -12.84 -10.23
N LYS A 101 4.05 -13.28 -9.99
CA LYS A 101 3.63 -14.68 -10.17
C LYS A 101 3.12 -14.98 -11.58
N TYR A 102 2.62 -13.96 -12.28
CA TYR A 102 2.08 -14.09 -13.64
C TYR A 102 2.26 -12.80 -14.45
N SER A 103 2.25 -12.93 -15.77
CA SER A 103 2.31 -11.80 -16.69
C SER A 103 1.01 -10.97 -16.61
N GLY A 104 1.14 -9.65 -16.50
CA GLY A 104 -0.01 -8.74 -16.32
C GLY A 104 -0.43 -8.57 -14.85
N GLU A 105 0.36 -9.06 -13.91
CA GLU A 105 0.11 -8.80 -12.49
C GLU A 105 0.22 -7.29 -12.19
N PRO A 106 -0.67 -6.73 -11.32
CA PRO A 106 -0.58 -5.34 -10.90
C PRO A 106 0.80 -4.97 -10.36
N PHE A 107 1.23 -3.74 -10.64
CA PHE A 107 2.53 -3.25 -10.20
C PHE A 107 2.63 -3.25 -8.67
N GLN A 108 3.71 -3.83 -8.12
CA GLN A 108 3.87 -4.07 -6.68
C GLN A 108 4.81 -3.08 -5.98
N SER A 109 5.46 -2.19 -6.73
CA SER A 109 6.29 -1.12 -6.15
C SER A 109 5.50 0.18 -6.10
N ASP A 110 6.04 1.20 -5.42
CA ASP A 110 5.37 2.50 -5.28
C ASP A 110 5.05 3.14 -6.64
N SER A 111 3.86 3.71 -6.76
CA SER A 111 3.35 4.38 -7.97
C SER A 111 2.41 5.52 -7.57
N PRO A 112 2.47 6.72 -8.21
CA PRO A 112 3.23 7.04 -9.42
C PRO A 112 4.72 7.25 -9.17
N ARG A 113 5.56 6.91 -10.16
CA ARG A 113 7.01 7.13 -10.12
C ARG A 113 7.57 7.47 -11.50
N ARG A 114 8.68 8.20 -11.50
CA ARG A 114 9.40 8.59 -12.71
C ARG A 114 10.33 7.50 -13.21
N PHE A 115 10.99 6.79 -12.27
CA PHE A 115 11.96 5.76 -12.59
C PHE A 115 11.50 4.40 -12.09
N VAL A 116 11.81 3.37 -12.88
CA VAL A 116 11.64 1.96 -12.52
C VAL A 116 12.94 1.22 -12.76
N GLN A 117 13.25 0.26 -11.93
CA GLN A 117 14.31 -0.72 -12.15
C GLN A 117 13.74 -2.12 -12.02
N LEU A 118 14.14 -3.00 -12.93
CA LEU A 118 13.75 -4.40 -12.99
C LEU A 118 14.91 -5.27 -12.55
N GLU A 119 14.62 -6.32 -11.79
CA GLU A 119 15.54 -7.42 -11.50
C GLU A 119 14.91 -8.71 -11.97
N LEU A 120 15.64 -9.43 -12.82
CA LEU A 120 15.26 -10.70 -13.38
C LEU A 120 16.26 -11.76 -12.93
N ILE A 121 15.79 -12.75 -12.21
CA ILE A 121 16.57 -13.90 -11.76
C ILE A 121 16.10 -15.09 -12.57
N MET A 122 17.01 -15.67 -13.35
CA MET A 122 16.77 -16.89 -14.15
C MET A 122 17.60 -18.02 -13.59
N ALA A 123 16.99 -19.14 -13.29
CA ALA A 123 17.68 -20.30 -12.77
C ALA A 123 17.22 -21.59 -13.47
N THR A 124 18.10 -22.59 -13.49
CA THR A 124 17.82 -23.91 -14.04
C THR A 124 18.51 -25.01 -13.23
N ASP A 125 17.81 -26.12 -13.08
CA ASP A 125 18.37 -27.36 -12.48
C ASP A 125 19.01 -28.28 -13.52
N ASP A 126 18.84 -27.93 -14.82
CA ASP A 126 19.41 -28.68 -15.96
C ASP A 126 20.35 -27.77 -16.75
N TYR A 127 21.63 -28.07 -16.75
CA TYR A 127 22.65 -27.27 -17.44
C TYR A 127 22.50 -27.26 -18.99
N GLU A 128 21.68 -28.12 -19.57
CA GLU A 128 21.40 -28.18 -21.02
C GLU A 128 20.17 -27.31 -21.39
N ILE A 129 19.37 -26.91 -20.41
CA ILE A 129 18.11 -26.21 -20.61
C ILE A 129 18.14 -24.86 -19.83
N ALA A 130 17.73 -23.78 -20.49
CA ALA A 130 17.62 -22.47 -19.86
C ALA A 130 16.25 -21.85 -20.16
N PRO A 131 15.71 -20.99 -19.26
CA PRO A 131 14.55 -20.17 -19.57
C PRO A 131 14.93 -19.12 -20.61
N LEU A 132 13.97 -18.73 -21.45
CA LEU A 132 14.16 -17.69 -22.47
C LEU A 132 13.17 -16.56 -22.21
N VAL A 133 13.68 -15.38 -21.89
CA VAL A 133 12.89 -14.15 -21.79
C VAL A 133 12.99 -13.40 -23.11
N ARG A 134 11.82 -13.11 -23.73
CA ARG A 134 11.73 -12.33 -24.98
C ARG A 134 11.57 -10.87 -24.70
N SER A 135 10.70 -10.53 -23.75
CA SER A 135 10.47 -9.13 -23.37
C SER A 135 9.93 -9.01 -21.96
N VAL A 136 10.22 -7.87 -21.34
CA VAL A 136 9.52 -7.36 -20.15
C VAL A 136 8.98 -5.99 -20.54
N SER A 137 7.69 -5.75 -20.33
CA SER A 137 7.07 -4.46 -20.63
C SER A 137 6.26 -3.94 -19.44
N LEU A 138 6.18 -2.62 -19.34
CA LEU A 138 5.44 -1.92 -18.29
C LEU A 138 4.23 -1.25 -18.93
N GLU A 139 3.05 -1.49 -18.35
CA GLU A 139 1.84 -0.74 -18.66
C GLU A 139 1.75 0.46 -17.73
N TYR A 140 1.66 1.68 -18.28
CA TYR A 140 1.56 2.90 -17.50
C TYR A 140 0.64 3.93 -18.14
N VAL A 141 0.15 4.86 -17.32
CA VAL A 141 -0.69 5.99 -17.72
C VAL A 141 -0.21 7.26 -17.04
N ASP A 142 -0.73 8.41 -17.50
CA ASP A 142 -0.44 9.70 -16.87
C ASP A 142 -0.99 9.74 -15.46
N ALA A 143 -0.25 10.36 -14.54
CA ALA A 143 -0.65 10.52 -13.17
C ALA A 143 -1.72 11.62 -13.02
N LEU A 144 -2.68 11.42 -12.09
CA LEU A 144 -3.65 12.43 -11.73
C LEU A 144 -2.98 13.61 -11.03
N VAL A 145 -2.06 13.30 -10.13
CA VAL A 145 -1.18 14.24 -9.42
C VAL A 145 0.25 13.69 -9.45
N ASN A 146 1.23 14.56 -9.33
CA ASN A 146 2.65 14.15 -9.34
C ASN A 146 3.00 13.20 -8.20
N GLY A 147 2.30 13.34 -7.08
CA GLY A 147 2.33 12.52 -5.89
C GLY A 147 1.31 13.04 -4.89
N ALA A 148 0.99 12.26 -3.89
CA ALA A 148 0.11 12.69 -2.81
C ALA A 148 0.57 12.09 -1.48
N LYS A 149 0.51 12.88 -0.41
CA LYS A 149 0.86 12.44 0.94
C LYS A 149 -0.30 12.60 1.88
N GLY A 150 -0.50 11.63 2.78
CA GLY A 150 -1.60 11.60 3.72
C GLY A 150 -1.18 11.32 5.16
N SER A 151 -2.01 11.77 6.08
CA SER A 151 -1.83 11.53 7.51
C SER A 151 -3.18 11.51 8.22
N VAL A 152 -3.36 10.57 9.14
CA VAL A 152 -4.53 10.50 10.02
C VAL A 152 -4.23 11.06 11.41
N HIS A 153 -5.20 11.74 12.00
CA HIS A 153 -5.16 12.22 13.38
C HIS A 153 -6.52 12.01 14.06
N PRO A 154 -6.59 11.57 15.35
CA PRO A 154 -5.48 11.13 16.18
C PRO A 154 -4.86 9.79 15.71
N ARG A 155 -3.62 9.55 16.10
CA ARG A 155 -2.90 8.30 15.78
C ARG A 155 -3.03 7.21 16.85
N SER A 156 -3.88 7.45 17.82
CA SER A 156 -4.27 6.48 18.84
C SER A 156 -5.73 6.67 19.23
N ALA A 157 -6.42 5.57 19.52
CA ALA A 157 -7.80 5.58 19.94
C ALA A 157 -8.02 4.50 21.01
N LYS A 158 -9.19 4.51 21.64
CA LYS A 158 -9.64 3.43 22.51
C LYS A 158 -10.37 2.38 21.70
N PRO A 159 -10.26 1.10 22.09
CA PRO A 159 -10.95 0.01 21.40
C PRO A 159 -12.47 0.19 21.50
N ASN A 160 -13.16 -0.04 20.37
CA ASN A 160 -14.62 -0.08 20.29
C ASN A 160 -15.35 1.19 20.81
N GLU A 161 -14.66 2.33 20.83
CA GLU A 161 -15.26 3.63 21.13
C GLU A 161 -15.34 4.49 19.87
N ASP A 162 -16.46 5.23 19.69
CA ASP A 162 -16.59 6.21 18.61
C ASP A 162 -15.49 7.26 18.72
N THR A 163 -14.62 7.31 17.73
CA THR A 163 -13.50 8.25 17.69
C THR A 163 -13.57 9.06 16.42
N ARG A 164 -13.50 10.39 16.55
CA ARG A 164 -13.40 11.29 15.39
C ARG A 164 -11.96 11.32 14.90
N PHE A 165 -11.81 11.08 13.61
CA PHE A 165 -10.55 11.15 12.89
C PHE A 165 -10.60 12.26 11.83
N THR A 166 -9.46 12.86 11.59
CA THR A 166 -9.21 13.74 10.44
C THR A 166 -8.11 13.11 9.59
N TYR A 167 -8.42 12.78 8.37
CA TYR A 167 -7.40 12.42 7.38
C TYR A 167 -7.05 13.65 6.56
N THR A 168 -5.79 14.06 6.59
CA THR A 168 -5.31 15.21 5.80
C THR A 168 -4.49 14.72 4.63
N LEU A 169 -4.82 15.19 3.44
CA LEU A 169 -4.21 14.90 2.15
C LEU A 169 -3.50 16.14 1.61
N TRP A 170 -2.27 15.99 1.16
CA TRP A 170 -1.49 17.02 0.48
C TRP A 170 -1.08 16.50 -0.91
N PRO A 171 -1.79 16.90 -1.98
CA PRO A 171 -1.41 16.56 -3.35
C PRO A 171 -0.24 17.43 -3.80
N ASP A 172 0.72 16.84 -4.50
CA ASP A 172 1.78 17.53 -5.25
C ASP A 172 1.35 17.65 -6.70
N MET A 173 1.00 18.85 -7.12
CA MET A 173 0.54 19.14 -8.47
C MET A 173 1.62 19.85 -9.27
N ARG A 174 1.69 19.51 -10.54
CA ARG A 174 2.53 20.20 -11.53
C ARG A 174 1.75 20.51 -12.79
N ASP A 175 2.27 21.41 -13.60
CA ASP A 175 1.69 21.72 -14.91
C ASP A 175 1.55 20.42 -15.74
N GLY A 176 0.35 20.19 -16.25
CA GLY A 176 0.02 18.99 -17.02
C GLY A 176 -0.65 17.86 -16.23
N ASN A 177 -0.74 17.93 -14.89
CA ASN A 177 -1.56 17.00 -14.14
C ASN A 177 -3.06 17.27 -14.33
N ASN A 178 -3.86 16.21 -14.33
CA ASN A 178 -5.30 16.29 -14.58
C ASN A 178 -6.13 16.62 -13.33
N GLY A 179 -5.56 16.44 -12.13
CA GLY A 179 -6.29 16.53 -10.87
C GLY A 179 -7.20 15.32 -10.61
N PHE A 180 -7.93 15.37 -9.51
CA PHE A 180 -8.80 14.29 -9.08
C PHE A 180 -10.08 14.85 -8.47
N ASP A 181 -11.20 14.14 -8.64
CA ASP A 181 -12.51 14.45 -8.06
C ASP A 181 -13.12 13.26 -7.31
N GLN A 182 -12.38 12.15 -7.19
CA GLN A 182 -12.81 10.96 -6.46
C GLN A 182 -11.80 10.59 -5.39
N LEU A 183 -12.32 10.18 -4.23
CA LEU A 183 -11.56 9.68 -3.08
C LEU A 183 -12.09 8.30 -2.73
N ARG A 184 -11.20 7.32 -2.57
CA ARG A 184 -11.54 5.98 -2.12
C ARG A 184 -10.81 5.68 -0.83
N PHE A 185 -11.54 5.59 0.27
CA PHE A 185 -11.01 5.26 1.58
C PHE A 185 -11.17 3.78 1.88
N SER A 186 -10.09 3.15 2.29
CA SER A 186 -10.12 1.87 2.99
C SER A 186 -10.05 2.14 4.49
N VAL A 187 -11.19 2.04 5.17
CA VAL A 187 -11.32 2.26 6.61
C VAL A 187 -11.84 0.99 7.26
N PRO A 188 -11.23 0.48 8.33
CA PRO A 188 -11.82 -0.60 9.10
C PRO A 188 -13.21 -0.22 9.62
N ASP A 189 -14.15 -1.16 9.57
CA ASP A 189 -15.53 -0.97 10.04
C ASP A 189 -16.30 0.15 9.31
N LEU A 190 -16.32 0.08 7.98
CA LEU A 190 -17.04 1.02 7.11
C LEU A 190 -18.53 1.17 7.46
N ALA A 191 -19.17 0.11 7.96
CA ALA A 191 -20.60 0.13 8.32
C ALA A 191 -20.92 1.15 9.43
N ASN A 192 -19.92 1.56 10.21
CA ASN A 192 -20.05 2.50 11.32
C ASN A 192 -19.35 3.84 11.06
N VAL A 193 -19.00 4.16 9.80
CA VAL A 193 -18.48 5.48 9.45
C VAL A 193 -19.60 6.51 9.52
N GLY A 194 -19.43 7.51 10.39
CA GLY A 194 -20.36 8.61 10.59
C GLY A 194 -19.69 9.97 10.48
N ASP A 195 -20.49 11.02 10.51
CA ASP A 195 -20.07 12.43 10.57
C ASP A 195 -19.02 12.83 9.51
N LEU A 196 -19.19 12.30 8.27
CA LEU A 196 -18.31 12.63 7.17
C LEU A 196 -18.42 14.12 6.81
N ALA A 197 -17.29 14.82 6.86
CA ALA A 197 -17.18 16.20 6.43
C ALA A 197 -15.87 16.41 5.66
N ILE A 198 -15.93 17.11 4.54
CA ILE A 198 -14.78 17.34 3.67
C ILE A 198 -14.51 18.84 3.57
N SER A 199 -13.26 19.23 3.71
CA SER A 199 -12.83 20.59 3.46
C SER A 199 -11.63 20.62 2.50
N ILE A 200 -11.67 21.55 1.55
CA ILE A 200 -10.61 21.83 0.59
C ILE A 200 -10.06 23.21 0.89
N ALA A 201 -8.76 23.33 1.10
CA ALA A 201 -8.11 24.58 1.55
C ALA A 201 -8.79 25.20 2.80
N GLY A 202 -9.36 24.36 3.68
CA GLY A 202 -10.08 24.79 4.87
C GLY A 202 -11.53 25.26 4.63
N ILE A 203 -12.04 25.17 3.41
CA ILE A 203 -13.43 25.49 3.06
C ILE A 203 -14.23 24.20 2.98
N LEU A 204 -15.34 24.15 3.73
CA LEU A 204 -16.23 22.98 3.72
C LEU A 204 -16.86 22.79 2.33
N VAL A 205 -16.81 21.56 1.84
CA VAL A 205 -17.36 21.16 0.52
C VAL A 205 -18.35 20.04 0.71
N GLU A 206 -19.54 20.19 0.12
CA GLU A 206 -20.55 19.13 0.08
C GLU A 206 -20.19 18.16 -1.06
N PRO A 207 -19.97 16.86 -0.79
CA PRO A 207 -19.71 15.89 -1.84
C PRO A 207 -20.95 15.68 -2.74
N LEU A 208 -20.74 15.37 -4.02
CA LEU A 208 -21.82 14.99 -4.94
C LEU A 208 -22.41 13.62 -4.60
N ALA A 209 -21.54 12.68 -4.19
CA ALA A 209 -21.94 11.32 -3.81
C ALA A 209 -21.01 10.79 -2.72
N VAL A 210 -21.59 9.96 -1.84
CA VAL A 210 -20.88 9.15 -0.87
C VAL A 210 -21.47 7.76 -0.92
N GLU A 211 -20.68 6.78 -1.31
CA GLU A 211 -21.11 5.40 -1.55
C GLU A 211 -20.17 4.42 -0.85
N ILE A 212 -20.72 3.32 -0.34
CA ILE A 212 -19.92 2.21 0.19
C ILE A 212 -19.97 1.10 -0.85
N GLU A 213 -18.80 0.75 -1.37
CA GLU A 213 -18.62 -0.34 -2.32
C GLU A 213 -17.66 -1.37 -1.74
N ALA A 214 -18.14 -2.60 -1.56
CA ALA A 214 -17.39 -3.70 -0.95
C ALA A 214 -16.82 -3.30 0.43
N ASP A 215 -15.51 -3.02 0.50
CA ASP A 215 -14.75 -2.68 1.71
C ASP A 215 -14.16 -1.26 1.66
N SER A 216 -14.67 -0.40 0.79
CA SER A 216 -14.19 0.98 0.61
C SER A 216 -15.31 2.02 0.58
N LEU A 217 -15.02 3.20 1.10
CA LEU A 217 -15.88 4.38 1.04
C LEU A 217 -15.46 5.25 -0.15
N HIS A 218 -16.36 5.40 -1.10
CA HIS A 218 -16.18 6.23 -2.29
C HIS A 218 -16.83 7.59 -2.09
N VAL A 219 -16.07 8.64 -2.32
CA VAL A 219 -16.54 10.03 -2.26
C VAL A 219 -16.28 10.70 -3.58
N THR A 220 -17.31 11.31 -4.18
CA THR A 220 -17.19 12.13 -5.38
C THR A 220 -17.32 13.59 -5.02
N LEU A 221 -16.33 14.39 -5.37
CA LEU A 221 -16.28 15.84 -5.15
C LEU A 221 -16.99 16.58 -6.30
N PRO A 222 -17.52 17.80 -6.06
CA PRO A 222 -18.22 18.57 -7.10
C PRO A 222 -17.29 19.07 -8.22
N GLU A 223 -16.02 19.29 -7.93
CA GLU A 223 -15.03 19.79 -8.88
C GLU A 223 -13.71 19.08 -8.67
N ALA A 224 -12.88 19.02 -9.73
CA ALA A 224 -11.55 18.46 -9.64
C ALA A 224 -10.63 19.33 -8.76
N VAL A 225 -9.90 18.69 -7.87
CA VAL A 225 -8.90 19.33 -7.01
C VAL A 225 -7.60 19.48 -7.78
N LEU A 226 -7.08 20.70 -7.82
CA LEU A 226 -5.89 21.08 -8.58
C LEU A 226 -4.76 21.60 -7.66
N GLY A 227 -4.56 20.98 -6.48
CA GLY A 227 -3.39 21.26 -5.66
C GLY A 227 -3.64 21.70 -4.22
N ASP A 228 -4.88 21.96 -3.86
CA ASP A 228 -5.22 22.33 -2.48
C ASP A 228 -5.21 21.11 -1.54
N SER A 229 -4.85 21.33 -0.27
CA SER A 229 -4.96 20.29 0.75
C SER A 229 -6.41 19.96 1.05
N ILE A 230 -6.67 18.69 1.29
CA ILE A 230 -7.99 18.20 1.69
C ILE A 230 -7.93 17.67 3.11
N ALA A 231 -8.90 18.03 3.93
CA ALA A 231 -9.15 17.35 5.19
C ALA A 231 -10.51 16.63 5.14
N VAL A 232 -10.50 15.37 5.54
CA VAL A 232 -11.68 14.51 5.62
C VAL A 232 -11.85 14.12 7.09
N ASP A 233 -12.89 14.65 7.70
CA ASP A 233 -13.32 14.30 9.05
C ASP A 233 -14.33 13.16 8.98
N PHE A 234 -14.18 12.16 9.83
CA PHE A 234 -15.14 11.07 9.98
C PHE A 234 -15.05 10.46 11.38
N THR A 235 -16.10 9.75 11.78
CA THR A 235 -16.16 9.03 13.05
C THR A 235 -16.27 7.55 12.77
N THR A 236 -15.44 6.73 13.44
CA THR A 236 -15.51 5.27 13.35
C THR A 236 -15.00 4.60 14.63
N ARG A 237 -15.25 3.28 14.75
CA ARG A 237 -14.75 2.43 15.83
C ARG A 237 -13.67 1.52 15.31
N LEU A 238 -12.60 1.38 16.09
CA LEU A 238 -11.50 0.50 15.74
C LEU A 238 -11.42 -0.64 16.76
N VAL A 239 -11.21 -1.86 16.28
CA VAL A 239 -11.22 -3.09 17.08
C VAL A 239 -9.93 -3.90 16.98
N GLN A 240 -8.98 -3.45 16.13
CA GLN A 240 -7.69 -4.10 15.91
C GLN A 240 -6.56 -3.36 16.62
N ASN A 241 -5.47 -4.06 16.96
CA ASN A 241 -4.29 -3.45 17.63
C ASN A 241 -3.69 -2.27 16.84
N ALA A 242 -3.73 -2.37 15.52
CA ALA A 242 -3.30 -1.35 14.58
C ALA A 242 -4.22 -1.38 13.36
N SER A 243 -4.73 -0.23 12.98
CA SER A 243 -5.60 -0.06 11.81
C SER A 243 -4.94 0.88 10.82
N VAL A 244 -4.87 0.45 9.58
CA VAL A 244 -4.38 1.27 8.47
C VAL A 244 -5.58 1.97 7.86
N ILE A 245 -5.46 3.27 7.60
CA ILE A 245 -6.44 4.07 6.88
C ILE A 245 -5.77 4.51 5.60
N ASP A 246 -6.13 3.87 4.50
CA ASP A 246 -5.58 4.15 3.19
C ASP A 246 -6.55 4.99 2.36
N LEU A 247 -5.98 5.77 1.45
CA LEU A 247 -6.71 6.64 0.54
C LEU A 247 -6.12 6.52 -0.85
N ASP A 248 -7.00 6.37 -1.83
CA ASP A 248 -6.66 6.48 -3.25
C ASP A 248 -7.39 7.66 -3.88
N LEU A 249 -6.75 8.26 -4.88
CA LEU A 249 -7.29 9.34 -5.70
C LEU A 249 -7.80 8.78 -7.01
N GLY A 250 -8.96 9.21 -7.43
CA GLY A 250 -9.56 8.84 -8.70
C GLY A 250 -10.04 10.04 -9.49
N SER A 251 -10.44 9.83 -10.73
CA SER A 251 -11.02 10.88 -11.55
C SER A 251 -12.21 10.34 -12.36
N SER A 252 -13.33 11.06 -12.33
CA SER A 252 -14.50 10.76 -13.16
C SER A 252 -14.19 10.88 -14.66
N ALA A 253 -13.19 11.72 -15.02
CA ALA A 253 -12.72 11.85 -16.40
C ALA A 253 -11.87 10.64 -16.88
N PHE A 254 -11.29 9.87 -15.96
CA PHE A 254 -10.45 8.69 -16.24
C PHE A 254 -10.93 7.48 -15.42
N PRO A 255 -12.09 6.91 -15.74
CA PRO A 255 -12.68 5.82 -14.96
C PRO A 255 -11.74 4.61 -14.82
N GLY A 256 -11.63 4.10 -13.61
CA GLY A 256 -10.76 2.96 -13.28
C GLY A 256 -9.29 3.31 -13.08
N LEU A 257 -8.90 4.59 -13.19
CA LEU A 257 -7.59 5.07 -12.77
C LEU A 257 -7.64 5.46 -11.30
N TRP A 258 -6.93 4.72 -10.46
CA TRP A 258 -6.72 5.02 -9.06
C TRP A 258 -5.23 5.22 -8.80
N GLN A 259 -4.91 6.18 -7.95
CA GLN A 259 -3.56 6.56 -7.58
C GLN A 259 -3.45 6.60 -6.06
N ASP A 260 -2.50 5.84 -5.51
CA ASP A 260 -2.28 5.71 -4.08
C ASP A 260 -1.80 7.02 -3.45
N VAL A 261 -2.18 7.23 -2.19
CA VAL A 261 -1.69 8.31 -1.33
C VAL A 261 -0.66 7.75 -0.36
N GLU A 262 0.57 8.24 -0.46
CA GLU A 262 1.64 7.80 0.42
C GLU A 262 1.50 8.37 1.85
N PRO A 263 1.92 7.65 2.89
CA PRO A 263 2.04 8.23 4.22
C PRO A 263 2.98 9.44 4.24
N ALA A 264 2.52 10.59 4.77
CA ALA A 264 3.32 11.81 4.88
C ALA A 264 4.58 11.65 5.75
N ALA A 265 4.53 10.73 6.71
CA ALA A 265 5.65 10.28 7.51
C ALA A 265 5.48 8.79 7.80
N ARG A 266 6.52 8.12 8.27
CA ARG A 266 6.48 6.69 8.57
C ARG A 266 5.24 6.34 9.40
N ARG A 267 4.34 5.52 8.85
CA ARG A 267 3.08 5.07 9.47
C ARG A 267 2.13 6.21 9.86
N SER A 268 2.15 7.35 9.16
CA SER A 268 1.22 8.45 9.46
C SER A 268 -0.24 8.13 9.14
N ASN A 269 -0.49 7.07 8.39
CA ASN A 269 -1.81 6.51 8.07
C ASN A 269 -2.24 5.37 9.02
N VAL A 270 -1.49 5.12 10.12
CA VAL A 270 -1.77 4.04 11.07
C VAL A 270 -2.27 4.59 12.38
N VAL A 271 -3.40 4.06 12.86
CA VAL A 271 -3.96 4.30 14.19
C VAL A 271 -3.68 3.09 15.08
N LEU A 272 -3.16 3.32 16.28
CA LEU A 272 -2.85 2.29 17.26
C LEU A 272 -3.90 2.28 18.38
N LEU A 273 -4.18 1.10 18.92
CA LEU A 273 -5.00 0.90 20.11
C LEU A 273 -4.11 0.38 21.26
N PRO A 274 -3.42 1.26 22.02
CA PRO A 274 -2.45 0.86 23.03
C PRO A 274 -3.06 0.02 24.16
N ASP A 275 -4.30 0.32 24.55
CA ASP A 275 -5.02 -0.43 25.60
C ASP A 275 -5.30 -1.86 25.17
N LEU A 276 -5.50 -2.07 23.86
CA LEU A 276 -5.76 -3.40 23.32
C LEU A 276 -4.48 -4.22 23.17
N MET A 277 -3.36 -3.57 22.84
CA MET A 277 -2.07 -4.26 22.63
C MET A 277 -1.62 -5.04 23.88
N ASN A 278 -1.89 -4.50 25.07
CA ASN A 278 -1.52 -5.07 26.36
C ASN A 278 -2.65 -5.85 27.05
N SER A 279 -3.80 -5.97 26.42
CA SER A 279 -4.99 -6.67 26.95
C SER A 279 -5.08 -8.08 26.39
N GLU A 280 -5.54 -9.03 27.18
CA GLU A 280 -5.95 -10.37 26.74
C GLU A 280 -7.42 -10.41 26.30
N ARG A 281 -8.12 -9.28 26.34
CA ARG A 281 -9.53 -9.17 26.02
C ARG A 281 -9.74 -9.40 24.51
N LEU A 282 -10.57 -10.38 24.17
CA LEU A 282 -10.95 -10.73 22.80
C LEU A 282 -12.42 -10.43 22.50
N ILE A 283 -13.24 -10.18 23.52
CA ILE A 283 -14.67 -9.92 23.39
C ILE A 283 -15.01 -8.65 24.16
N ASP A 284 -15.81 -7.80 23.51
CA ASP A 284 -16.37 -6.59 24.09
C ASP A 284 -17.88 -6.52 23.86
N ASP A 285 -18.58 -5.64 24.61
CA ASP A 285 -20.02 -5.39 24.50
C ASP A 285 -20.88 -6.67 24.44
N LEU A 286 -20.51 -7.65 25.27
CA LEU A 286 -21.25 -8.89 25.35
C LEU A 286 -22.65 -8.64 25.94
N TYR A 287 -23.67 -8.87 25.13
CA TYR A 287 -25.06 -8.67 25.48
C TYR A 287 -25.89 -9.94 25.25
N PHE A 288 -26.81 -10.22 26.19
CA PHE A 288 -27.80 -11.27 26.10
C PHE A 288 -29.19 -10.64 26.12
N SER A 289 -30.07 -10.97 25.18
CA SER A 289 -31.44 -10.46 25.12
C SER A 289 -32.25 -10.84 26.36
N ASN A 290 -32.00 -12.03 26.91
CA ASN A 290 -32.65 -12.56 28.08
C ASN A 290 -31.63 -13.20 29.03
N ARG A 291 -31.87 -13.07 30.38
CA ARG A 291 -31.04 -13.72 31.39
C ARG A 291 -31.41 -15.21 31.61
N VAL A 292 -32.60 -15.58 31.17
CA VAL A 292 -33.13 -16.94 31.29
C VAL A 292 -33.63 -17.36 29.89
N PHE A 293 -33.20 -18.52 29.46
CA PHE A 293 -33.57 -19.11 28.19
C PHE A 293 -34.27 -20.44 28.47
N THR A 294 -35.55 -20.55 28.04
CA THR A 294 -36.43 -21.70 28.32
C THR A 294 -37.15 -22.11 27.04
N PRO A 295 -36.48 -22.82 26.11
CA PRO A 295 -37.04 -23.18 24.81
C PRO A 295 -38.06 -24.32 24.93
N ASN A 296 -39.27 -24.02 25.41
CA ASN A 296 -40.37 -24.98 25.60
C ASN A 296 -41.57 -24.75 24.65
N GLY A 297 -41.52 -23.69 23.80
CA GLY A 297 -42.52 -23.36 22.81
C GLY A 297 -43.75 -22.62 23.36
N ASP A 298 -43.65 -22.05 24.57
CA ASP A 298 -44.76 -21.28 25.18
C ASP A 298 -44.75 -19.78 24.78
N GLY A 299 -43.76 -19.34 23.97
CA GLY A 299 -43.57 -17.96 23.52
C GLY A 299 -42.86 -17.08 24.56
N ILE A 300 -42.40 -17.61 25.67
CA ILE A 300 -41.71 -16.88 26.75
C ILE A 300 -40.27 -17.36 26.88
N ASN A 301 -39.28 -16.49 26.52
CA ASN A 301 -37.85 -16.80 26.55
C ASN A 301 -37.44 -18.03 25.71
N ASP A 302 -38.17 -18.31 24.64
CA ASP A 302 -37.87 -19.39 23.71
C ASP A 302 -36.70 -19.05 22.80
N GLU A 303 -36.36 -17.76 22.67
CA GLU A 303 -35.25 -17.24 21.84
C GLU A 303 -34.27 -16.48 22.73
N LEU A 304 -32.97 -16.67 22.44
CA LEU A 304 -31.88 -15.95 23.07
C LEU A 304 -31.01 -15.33 21.96
N THR A 305 -30.96 -14.01 21.94
CA THR A 305 -30.02 -13.29 21.08
C THR A 305 -28.76 -12.97 21.87
N LEU A 306 -27.61 -13.34 21.29
CA LEU A 306 -26.29 -13.03 21.80
C LEU A 306 -25.63 -12.06 20.82
N SER A 307 -25.20 -10.90 21.32
CA SER A 307 -24.41 -9.94 20.54
C SER A 307 -23.12 -9.59 21.27
N PHE A 308 -22.05 -9.42 20.53
CA PHE A 308 -20.73 -9.04 21.06
C PHE A 308 -19.87 -8.47 19.94
N VAL A 309 -18.81 -7.76 20.32
CA VAL A 309 -17.77 -7.28 19.42
C VAL A 309 -16.52 -8.14 19.60
N LEU A 310 -15.98 -8.67 18.50
CA LEU A 310 -14.68 -9.35 18.50
C LEU A 310 -13.57 -8.32 18.36
N LEU A 311 -12.60 -8.39 19.26
CA LEU A 311 -11.40 -7.59 19.27
C LEU A 311 -10.22 -8.41 18.76
N LYS A 312 -9.28 -7.79 18.05
CA LYS A 312 -8.04 -8.42 17.54
C LYS A 312 -8.24 -9.54 16.51
N ALA A 313 -9.46 -9.75 16.04
CA ALA A 313 -9.77 -10.85 15.14
C ALA A 313 -10.12 -10.31 13.75
N ASP A 314 -9.48 -10.86 12.72
CA ASP A 314 -9.86 -10.70 11.34
C ASP A 314 -10.55 -11.96 10.86
N ALA A 315 -11.74 -11.81 10.24
CA ALA A 315 -12.47 -12.87 9.55
C ALA A 315 -12.54 -14.23 10.30
N VAL A 316 -12.65 -14.18 11.64
CA VAL A 316 -12.78 -15.38 12.47
C VAL A 316 -14.25 -15.66 12.72
N GLU A 317 -14.73 -16.83 12.35
CA GLU A 317 -16.04 -17.32 12.73
C GLU A 317 -16.03 -17.80 14.18
N PRO A 318 -16.77 -17.12 15.10
CA PRO A 318 -16.80 -17.55 16.48
C PRO A 318 -17.62 -18.84 16.63
N HIS A 319 -17.11 -19.80 17.39
CA HIS A 319 -17.85 -21.00 17.75
C HIS A 319 -18.46 -20.85 19.14
N ILE A 320 -19.78 -20.93 19.22
CA ILE A 320 -20.53 -20.84 20.47
C ILE A 320 -21.07 -22.22 20.81
N GLN A 321 -20.75 -22.69 22.00
CA GLN A 321 -21.29 -23.96 22.53
C GLN A 321 -22.24 -23.69 23.70
N VAL A 322 -23.46 -24.20 23.59
CA VAL A 322 -24.45 -24.20 24.66
C VAL A 322 -24.30 -25.51 25.45
N VAL A 323 -24.14 -25.39 26.76
CA VAL A 323 -23.98 -26.53 27.65
C VAL A 323 -25.07 -26.49 28.72
N ASP A 324 -25.51 -27.67 29.23
CA ASP A 324 -26.41 -27.76 30.37
C ASP A 324 -25.67 -27.50 31.70
N MET A 325 -26.40 -27.46 32.79
CA MET A 325 -25.86 -27.25 34.13
C MET A 325 -24.85 -28.33 34.59
N ALA A 326 -24.82 -29.48 33.94
CA ALA A 326 -23.84 -30.56 34.17
C ALA A 326 -22.63 -30.47 33.20
N GLY A 327 -22.55 -29.43 32.36
CA GLY A 327 -21.45 -29.23 31.40
C GLY A 327 -21.56 -30.05 30.10
N ARG A 328 -22.71 -30.71 29.86
CA ARG A 328 -22.91 -31.48 28.61
C ARG A 328 -23.32 -30.55 27.47
N GLY A 329 -22.72 -30.70 26.31
CA GLY A 329 -23.07 -29.93 25.09
C GLY A 329 -24.51 -30.20 24.66
N VAL A 330 -25.30 -29.12 24.52
CA VAL A 330 -26.69 -29.14 24.08
C VAL A 330 -26.81 -28.67 22.64
N ALA A 331 -26.09 -27.61 22.29
CA ALA A 331 -26.07 -27.05 20.91
C ALA A 331 -24.71 -26.44 20.62
N ARG A 332 -24.39 -26.32 19.33
CA ARG A 332 -23.24 -25.59 18.81
C ARG A 332 -23.71 -24.67 17.70
N LEU A 333 -23.31 -23.41 17.78
CA LEU A 333 -23.55 -22.38 16.78
C LEU A 333 -22.21 -22.01 16.13
N SER A 334 -22.19 -21.85 14.84
CA SER A 334 -21.03 -21.45 14.03
C SER A 334 -21.45 -20.39 13.04
#